data_38a201796349cd3a522ee5b6702c1b12
#
_entry.id   38a201796349cd3a522ee5b6702c1b12
#
_cell.length_a   1.000
_cell.length_b   1.000
_cell.length_c   1.000
_cell.angle_alpha   90.00
_cell.angle_beta   90.00
_cell.angle_gamma   90.00
#
_symmetry.space_group_name_H-M   'P 1'
#
loop_
_entity.id
_entity.type
_entity.pdbx_description
1 polymer ?
#
loop_
_entity_poly.entity_id
_entity_poly.type
_entity_poly.pdbx_seq_one_letter_code
_entity_poly.pdbx_strand_id
1 'polypeptide(L)'
;MQIWSYSRPFKFHGCSCEVKVTLSHSETISSLYIDDLLVDEQSIKYSDGIITFVHPLETPSGFGAKVESGYFNWRNIGIAVTENGRLVHESHPGEDLRYGEALIESMYGKGEPAKEAQKSKWEQNKYSIYTDLALGALFFMVGKLTGDLVLAAIVGGGAGLSLIALQRFVKVDRLGGFAVFGTIVLIRST
;
A
#
# COMPACT_ATOMS: atom_id res chain seq x y z
N MET A 1 3.53 -9.80 12.90
CA MET A 1 2.15 -10.36 12.83
C MET A 1 1.74 -10.36 11.36
N GLN A 2 1.37 -11.52 10.83
CA GLN A 2 0.87 -11.67 9.46
C GLN A 2 -0.52 -11.04 9.35
N ILE A 3 -0.73 -10.22 8.31
CA ILE A 3 -2.02 -9.56 8.05
C ILE A 3 -2.76 -10.29 6.94
N TRP A 4 -2.06 -10.64 5.86
CA TRP A 4 -2.64 -11.25 4.67
C TRP A 4 -1.62 -12.14 3.95
N SER A 5 -2.09 -13.12 3.19
CA SER A 5 -1.24 -14.00 2.39
C SER A 5 -1.91 -14.29 1.05
N TYR A 6 -1.12 -14.26 0.00
CA TYR A 6 -1.49 -14.67 -1.36
C TYR A 6 -0.70 -15.92 -1.71
N SER A 7 -1.35 -16.88 -2.35
CA SER A 7 -0.76 -18.09 -2.90
C SER A 7 -0.99 -18.11 -4.40
N ARG A 8 0.05 -18.38 -5.19
CA ARG A 8 0.00 -18.45 -6.65
C ARG A 8 0.70 -19.72 -7.09
N PRO A 9 -0.05 -20.85 -7.19
CA PRO A 9 0.48 -22.10 -7.71
C PRO A 9 0.62 -22.05 -9.23
N PHE A 10 1.67 -22.70 -9.74
CA PHE A 10 1.90 -22.89 -11.17
C PHE A 10 2.70 -24.18 -11.41
N LYS A 11 2.78 -24.60 -12.67
CA LYS A 11 3.62 -25.74 -13.05
C LYS A 11 4.75 -25.26 -13.93
N PHE A 12 5.96 -25.74 -13.65
CA PHE A 12 7.15 -25.43 -14.42
C PHE A 12 8.03 -26.67 -14.57
N HIS A 13 8.31 -27.08 -15.82
CA HIS A 13 9.07 -28.30 -16.15
C HIS A 13 8.62 -29.56 -15.41
N GLY A 14 7.32 -29.71 -15.19
CA GLY A 14 6.74 -30.87 -14.49
C GLY A 14 6.73 -30.78 -12.97
N CYS A 15 7.45 -29.83 -12.38
CA CYS A 15 7.42 -29.55 -10.93
C CYS A 15 6.21 -28.72 -10.55
N SER A 16 5.72 -28.94 -9.33
CA SER A 16 4.69 -28.10 -8.72
C SER A 16 5.36 -26.91 -8.04
N CYS A 17 5.10 -25.71 -8.52
CA CYS A 17 5.68 -24.48 -7.97
C CYS A 17 4.60 -23.63 -7.33
N GLU A 18 4.97 -22.90 -6.29
CA GLU A 18 4.09 -21.94 -5.61
C GLU A 18 4.88 -20.69 -5.22
N VAL A 19 4.36 -19.52 -5.56
CA VAL A 19 4.81 -18.27 -4.94
C VAL A 19 3.81 -17.86 -3.86
N LYS A 20 4.32 -17.69 -2.65
CA LYS A 20 3.53 -17.24 -1.51
C LYS A 20 4.00 -15.86 -1.08
N VAL A 21 3.12 -14.87 -1.17
CA VAL A 21 3.41 -13.50 -0.74
C VAL A 21 2.64 -13.21 0.54
N THR A 22 3.38 -12.89 1.59
CA THR A 22 2.84 -12.62 2.93
C THR A 22 3.09 -11.18 3.30
N LEU A 23 2.01 -10.47 3.63
CA LEU A 23 2.06 -9.11 4.13
C LEU A 23 2.08 -9.12 5.66
N SER A 24 3.03 -8.43 6.24
CA SER A 24 3.12 -8.19 7.67
C SER A 24 2.92 -6.70 7.99
N HIS A 25 3.12 -6.31 9.25
CA HIS A 25 2.97 -4.91 9.67
C HIS A 25 4.07 -3.98 9.14
N SER A 26 5.24 -4.52 8.85
CA SER A 26 6.46 -3.75 8.51
C SER A 26 7.05 -4.07 7.16
N GLU A 27 6.71 -5.22 6.60
CA GLU A 27 7.36 -5.76 5.42
C GLU A 27 6.44 -6.70 4.64
N THR A 28 6.77 -6.92 3.39
CA THR A 28 6.20 -7.97 2.56
C THR A 28 7.27 -9.01 2.30
N ILE A 29 6.91 -10.28 2.47
CA ILE A 29 7.78 -11.43 2.25
C ILE A 29 7.22 -12.21 1.07
N SER A 30 8.08 -12.52 0.10
CA SER A 30 7.76 -13.41 -1.01
C SER A 30 8.62 -14.65 -0.92
N SER A 31 8.00 -15.83 -0.95
CA SER A 31 8.64 -17.12 -0.82
C SER A 31 8.29 -17.98 -2.03
N LEU A 32 9.30 -18.56 -2.67
CA LEU A 32 9.16 -19.51 -3.78
C LEU A 32 9.32 -20.94 -3.25
N TYR A 33 8.34 -21.78 -3.53
CA TYR A 33 8.36 -23.20 -3.24
C TYR A 33 8.39 -23.99 -4.55
N ILE A 34 9.15 -25.11 -4.55
CA ILE A 34 9.17 -26.11 -5.61
C ILE A 34 8.96 -27.47 -4.95
N ASP A 35 7.92 -28.21 -5.34
CA ASP A 35 7.53 -29.48 -4.74
C ASP A 35 7.47 -29.44 -3.21
N ASP A 36 6.83 -28.37 -2.70
CA ASP A 36 6.63 -28.01 -1.28
C ASP A 36 7.93 -27.65 -0.52
N LEU A 37 9.07 -27.58 -1.19
CA LEU A 37 10.34 -27.14 -0.59
C LEU A 37 10.55 -25.65 -0.83
N LEU A 38 10.88 -24.90 0.23
CA LEU A 38 11.26 -23.49 0.12
C LEU A 38 12.60 -23.39 -0.61
N VAL A 39 12.63 -22.69 -1.75
CA VAL A 39 13.80 -22.52 -2.60
C VAL A 39 14.40 -21.11 -2.48
N ASP A 40 13.55 -20.11 -2.44
CA ASP A 40 13.99 -18.70 -2.29
C ASP A 40 13.00 -17.92 -1.44
N GLU A 41 13.52 -16.97 -0.66
CA GLU A 41 12.72 -16.08 0.14
C GLU A 41 13.32 -14.67 0.12
N GLN A 42 12.48 -13.68 -0.16
CA GLN A 42 12.87 -12.27 -0.21
C GLN A 42 11.92 -11.44 0.64
N SER A 43 12.45 -10.42 1.31
CA SER A 43 11.63 -9.47 2.06
C SER A 43 11.93 -8.04 1.65
N ILE A 44 10.87 -7.21 1.58
CA ILE A 44 10.96 -5.78 1.27
C ILE A 44 10.17 -5.02 2.34
N LYS A 45 10.81 -4.04 2.97
CA LYS A 45 10.14 -3.16 3.92
C LYS A 45 9.30 -2.13 3.18
N TYR A 46 8.16 -1.74 3.75
CA TYR A 46 7.30 -0.70 3.16
C TYR A 46 7.99 0.66 2.98
N SER A 47 9.04 0.93 3.77
CA SER A 47 9.86 2.13 3.60
C SER A 47 10.66 2.17 2.31
N ASP A 48 10.91 1.01 1.72
CA ASP A 48 11.84 0.88 0.58
C ASP A 48 11.11 1.01 -0.77
N GLY A 49 9.80 1.23 -0.74
CA GLY A 49 8.97 1.50 -1.91
C GLY A 49 8.29 0.24 -2.46
N ILE A 50 8.37 0.05 -3.74
CA ILE A 50 7.55 -0.84 -4.53
C ILE A 50 7.85 -2.31 -4.30
N ILE A 51 6.80 -3.13 -4.34
CA ILE A 51 6.86 -4.55 -4.05
C ILE A 51 6.78 -5.34 -5.37
N THR A 52 7.92 -5.52 -6.02
CA THR A 52 8.10 -6.51 -7.07
C THR A 52 9.25 -7.43 -6.66
N PHE A 53 8.99 -8.72 -6.57
CA PHE A 53 9.99 -9.74 -6.22
C PHE A 53 10.39 -10.50 -7.46
N VAL A 54 11.66 -10.89 -7.54
CA VAL A 54 12.20 -11.67 -8.65
C VAL A 54 12.94 -12.88 -8.08
N HIS A 55 12.31 -14.04 -8.15
CA HIS A 55 12.89 -15.30 -7.71
C HIS A 55 13.59 -16.00 -8.87
N PRO A 56 14.87 -16.39 -8.74
CA PRO A 56 15.54 -17.22 -9.73
C PRO A 56 14.96 -18.64 -9.72
N LEU A 57 14.75 -19.21 -10.90
CA LEU A 57 14.39 -20.60 -11.09
C LEU A 57 15.57 -21.33 -11.76
N GLU A 58 16.09 -22.35 -11.10
CA GLU A 58 17.06 -23.23 -11.72
C GLU A 58 16.35 -24.21 -12.67
N THR A 59 16.80 -24.27 -13.90
CA THR A 59 16.30 -25.22 -14.88
C THR A 59 17.32 -26.36 -15.10
N PRO A 60 16.86 -27.58 -15.41
CA PRO A 60 17.76 -28.66 -15.72
C PRO A 60 18.68 -28.39 -16.92
N SER A 61 18.29 -27.45 -17.77
CA SER A 61 19.05 -27.05 -18.97
C SER A 61 20.09 -25.96 -18.69
N GLY A 62 20.23 -25.50 -17.46
CA GLY A 62 21.18 -24.43 -17.06
C GLY A 62 20.83 -23.04 -17.56
N PHE A 63 19.71 -22.86 -18.25
CA PHE A 63 19.23 -21.55 -18.67
C PHE A 63 18.40 -20.92 -17.55
N GLY A 64 18.72 -19.67 -17.20
CA GLY A 64 18.04 -18.98 -16.13
C GLY A 64 16.58 -18.73 -16.46
N ALA A 65 15.70 -19.26 -15.65
CA ALA A 65 14.33 -18.82 -15.58
C ALA A 65 14.15 -17.95 -14.34
N LYS A 66 13.11 -17.15 -14.33
CA LYS A 66 12.74 -16.32 -13.16
C LYS A 66 11.24 -16.24 -13.01
N VAL A 67 10.82 -16.11 -11.78
CA VAL A 67 9.44 -15.78 -11.43
C VAL A 67 9.41 -14.35 -10.89
N GLU A 68 8.66 -13.50 -11.53
CA GLU A 68 8.35 -12.18 -11.01
C GLU A 68 7.00 -12.24 -10.29
N SER A 69 6.92 -11.69 -9.09
CA SER A 69 5.65 -11.51 -8.37
C SER A 69 5.49 -10.05 -7.97
N GLY A 70 4.30 -9.51 -8.18
CA GLY A 70 4.03 -8.11 -7.89
C GLY A 70 2.54 -7.77 -7.94
N TYR A 71 2.20 -6.56 -7.52
CA TYR A 71 0.85 -6.06 -7.60
C TYR A 71 0.48 -5.72 -9.04
N PHE A 72 -0.62 -6.26 -9.55
CA PHE A 72 -1.23 -5.81 -10.80
C PHE A 72 -2.41 -4.85 -10.57
N ASN A 73 -2.88 -4.75 -9.33
CA ASN A 73 -3.78 -3.69 -8.88
C ASN A 73 -3.57 -3.44 -7.37
N TRP A 74 -4.31 -2.50 -6.79
CA TRP A 74 -4.15 -2.11 -5.38
C TRP A 74 -4.47 -3.23 -4.35
N ARG A 75 -5.05 -4.35 -4.76
CA ARG A 75 -5.47 -5.44 -3.87
C ARG A 75 -4.86 -6.80 -4.19
N ASN A 76 -4.46 -7.04 -5.43
CA ASN A 76 -4.12 -8.38 -5.88
C ASN A 76 -2.69 -8.46 -6.41
N ILE A 77 -2.07 -9.59 -6.11
CA ILE A 77 -0.73 -9.94 -6.56
C ILE A 77 -0.83 -11.01 -7.65
N GLY A 78 -0.10 -10.81 -8.72
CA GLY A 78 0.09 -11.77 -9.79
C GLY A 78 1.52 -12.28 -9.85
N ILE A 79 1.73 -13.30 -10.69
CA ILE A 79 3.06 -13.82 -11.03
C ILE A 79 3.22 -13.92 -12.55
N ALA A 80 4.45 -13.73 -13.01
CA ALA A 80 4.89 -13.99 -14.37
C ALA A 80 6.16 -14.83 -14.34
N VAL A 81 6.18 -15.92 -15.09
CA VAL A 81 7.34 -16.81 -15.22
C VAL A 81 7.96 -16.58 -16.58
N THR A 82 9.23 -16.24 -16.60
CA THR A 82 9.99 -16.07 -17.85
C THR A 82 11.13 -17.07 -17.90
N GLU A 83 11.35 -17.66 -19.07
CA GLU A 83 12.46 -18.53 -19.38
C GLU A 83 13.16 -18.02 -20.64
N ASN A 84 14.47 -17.80 -20.57
CA ASN A 84 15.25 -17.24 -21.69
C ASN A 84 14.66 -15.94 -22.27
N GLY A 85 14.06 -15.12 -21.41
CA GLY A 85 13.42 -13.87 -21.83
C GLY A 85 12.04 -14.05 -22.47
N ARG A 86 11.52 -15.27 -22.55
CA ARG A 86 10.15 -15.54 -23.03
C ARG A 86 9.22 -15.79 -21.86
N LEU A 87 8.03 -15.19 -21.92
CA LEU A 87 6.96 -15.45 -20.95
C LEU A 87 6.42 -16.88 -21.18
N VAL A 88 6.48 -17.73 -20.14
CA VAL A 88 6.01 -19.13 -20.17
C VAL A 88 4.74 -19.33 -19.35
N HIS A 89 4.54 -18.54 -18.31
CA HIS A 89 3.34 -18.58 -17.50
C HIS A 89 3.02 -17.21 -16.93
N GLU A 90 1.75 -16.91 -16.83
CA GLU A 90 1.23 -15.68 -16.27
C GLU A 90 -0.07 -15.99 -15.51
N SER A 91 -0.14 -15.59 -14.26
CA SER A 91 -1.35 -15.85 -13.45
C SER A 91 -2.53 -14.97 -13.85
N HIS A 92 -2.26 -13.79 -14.40
CA HIS A 92 -3.25 -12.80 -14.86
C HIS A 92 -2.79 -12.26 -16.21
N PRO A 93 -3.18 -12.90 -17.31
CA PRO A 93 -2.72 -12.54 -18.65
C PRO A 93 -3.05 -11.10 -19.03
N GLY A 94 -2.02 -10.36 -19.46
CA GLY A 94 -2.15 -8.99 -19.92
C GLY A 94 -2.12 -7.93 -18.81
N GLU A 95 -1.98 -8.30 -17.54
CA GLU A 95 -1.86 -7.38 -16.42
C GLU A 95 -0.39 -7.06 -16.12
N ASP A 96 -0.09 -5.78 -15.90
CA ASP A 96 1.25 -5.35 -15.49
C ASP A 96 1.46 -5.57 -13.99
N LEU A 97 2.44 -6.38 -13.62
CA LEU A 97 2.78 -6.67 -12.22
C LEU A 97 3.47 -5.51 -11.48
N ARG A 98 3.71 -4.40 -12.17
CA ARG A 98 4.36 -3.21 -11.63
C ARG A 98 3.39 -2.07 -11.33
N TYR A 99 2.15 -2.41 -10.98
CA TYR A 99 1.13 -1.42 -10.66
C TYR A 99 1.59 -0.39 -9.61
N GLY A 100 2.29 -0.85 -8.55
CA GLY A 100 2.85 0.05 -7.55
C GLY A 100 3.89 1.02 -8.11
N GLU A 101 4.77 0.55 -8.98
CA GLU A 101 5.78 1.37 -9.68
C GLU A 101 5.13 2.40 -10.59
N ALA A 102 4.21 1.96 -11.43
CA ALA A 102 3.48 2.84 -12.33
C ALA A 102 2.70 3.93 -11.56
N LEU A 103 2.10 3.58 -10.43
CA LEU A 103 1.40 4.55 -9.59
C LEU A 103 2.35 5.60 -9.01
N ILE A 104 3.48 5.17 -8.43
CA ILE A 104 4.48 6.10 -7.88
C ILE A 104 5.10 6.94 -8.99
N GLU A 105 5.43 6.33 -10.12
CA GLU A 105 5.97 7.03 -11.27
C GLU A 105 5.00 8.10 -11.80
N SER A 106 3.70 7.80 -11.82
CA SER A 106 2.66 8.76 -12.22
C SER A 106 2.54 9.94 -11.25
N MET A 107 2.77 9.71 -9.96
CA MET A 107 2.65 10.73 -8.92
C MET A 107 3.90 11.60 -8.76
N TYR A 108 5.08 11.04 -8.94
CA TYR A 108 6.35 11.67 -8.55
C TYR A 108 7.39 11.73 -9.66
N GLY A 109 7.15 11.09 -10.81
CA GLY A 109 8.12 10.94 -11.90
C GLY A 109 9.03 9.72 -11.75
N LYS A 110 10.02 9.58 -12.66
CA LYS A 110 10.91 8.40 -12.71
C LYS A 110 12.18 8.59 -11.87
N GLY A 111 12.60 7.52 -11.18
CA GLY A 111 13.93 7.39 -10.58
C GLY A 111 14.07 7.78 -9.11
N GLU A 112 15.29 7.94 -8.64
CA GLU A 112 15.63 8.27 -7.24
C GLU A 112 14.98 9.58 -6.73
N PRO A 113 14.87 10.65 -7.54
CA PRO A 113 14.16 11.86 -7.14
C PRO A 113 12.69 11.62 -6.76
N ALA A 114 12.06 10.59 -7.36
CA ALA A 114 10.69 10.23 -7.03
C ALA A 114 10.55 9.65 -5.63
N LYS A 115 11.49 8.79 -5.21
CA LYS A 115 11.53 8.22 -3.85
C LYS A 115 11.77 9.29 -2.79
N GLU A 116 12.68 10.24 -3.07
CA GLU A 116 12.95 11.37 -2.18
C GLU A 116 11.75 12.31 -2.08
N ALA A 117 11.09 12.60 -3.21
CA ALA A 117 9.88 13.41 -3.25
C ALA A 117 8.72 12.76 -2.49
N GLN A 118 8.56 11.45 -2.61
CA GLN A 118 7.56 10.68 -1.85
C GLN A 118 7.84 10.75 -0.35
N LYS A 119 9.09 10.52 0.05
CA LYS A 119 9.53 10.61 1.46
C LYS A 119 9.33 12.02 2.02
N SER A 120 9.71 13.03 1.26
CA SER A 120 9.53 14.44 1.64
C SER A 120 8.06 14.80 1.82
N LYS A 121 7.19 14.41 0.89
CA LYS A 121 5.73 14.64 0.99
C LYS A 121 5.11 13.88 2.16
N TRP A 122 5.53 12.64 2.42
CA TRP A 122 5.10 11.90 3.60
C TRP A 122 5.49 12.62 4.89
N GLU A 123 6.76 13.05 4.99
CA GLU A 123 7.25 13.79 6.16
C GLU A 123 6.48 15.10 6.37
N GLN A 124 6.12 15.79 5.31
CA GLN A 124 5.32 17.03 5.37
C GLN A 124 3.87 16.75 5.79
N ASN A 125 3.27 15.66 5.28
CA ASN A 125 1.85 15.37 5.48
C ASN A 125 1.54 14.49 6.69
N LYS A 126 2.54 13.83 7.31
CA LYS A 126 2.30 12.92 8.43
C LYS A 126 1.53 13.56 9.58
N TYR A 127 1.82 14.81 9.92
CA TYR A 127 1.11 15.53 10.97
C TYR A 127 -0.34 15.85 10.60
N SER A 128 -0.60 16.15 9.32
CA SER A 128 -1.96 16.32 8.81
C SER A 128 -2.77 15.03 8.94
N ILE A 129 -2.21 13.90 8.53
CA ILE A 129 -2.85 12.58 8.63
C ILE A 129 -3.15 12.22 10.10
N TYR A 130 -2.20 12.47 11.01
CA TYR A 130 -2.43 12.23 12.44
C TYR A 130 -3.52 13.15 13.03
N THR A 131 -3.58 14.40 12.57
CA THR A 131 -4.62 15.35 13.00
C THR A 131 -5.99 14.89 12.52
N ASP A 132 -6.12 14.47 11.27
CA ASP A 132 -7.37 13.96 10.72
C ASP A 132 -7.83 12.68 11.45
N LEU A 133 -6.89 11.78 11.74
CA LEU A 133 -7.17 10.56 12.50
C LEU A 133 -7.65 10.90 13.94
N ALA A 134 -7.00 11.85 14.59
CA ALA A 134 -7.37 12.29 15.94
C ALA A 134 -8.76 12.93 15.98
N LEU A 135 -9.10 13.78 14.99
CA LEU A 135 -10.43 14.37 14.86
C LEU A 135 -11.51 13.30 14.59
N GLY A 136 -11.23 12.32 13.71
CA GLY A 136 -12.13 11.20 13.47
C GLY A 136 -12.36 10.34 14.71
N ALA A 137 -11.29 10.06 15.47
CA ALA A 137 -11.37 9.32 16.72
C ALA A 137 -12.17 10.10 17.79
N LEU A 138 -11.98 11.41 17.89
CA LEU A 138 -12.74 12.29 18.78
C LEU A 138 -14.24 12.25 18.45
N PHE A 139 -14.59 12.43 17.17
CA PHE A 139 -15.96 12.34 16.70
C PHE A 139 -16.60 11.00 17.06
N PHE A 140 -15.91 9.90 16.75
CA PHE A 140 -16.41 8.55 17.06
C PHE A 140 -16.58 8.32 18.57
N MET A 141 -15.64 8.79 19.37
CA MET A 141 -15.65 8.63 20.83
C MET A 141 -16.81 9.41 21.45
N VAL A 142 -17.02 10.68 21.04
CA VAL A 142 -18.14 11.48 21.52
C VAL A 142 -19.46 10.85 21.13
N GLY A 143 -19.62 10.44 19.85
CA GLY A 143 -20.85 9.79 19.38
C GLY A 143 -21.18 8.50 20.13
N LYS A 144 -20.15 7.69 20.44
CA LYS A 144 -20.34 6.44 21.19
C LYS A 144 -20.66 6.66 22.67
N LEU A 145 -20.07 7.66 23.29
CA LEU A 145 -20.30 7.95 24.73
C LEU A 145 -21.64 8.64 24.99
N THR A 146 -22.04 9.53 24.09
CA THR A 146 -23.28 10.30 24.28
C THR A 146 -24.51 9.68 23.62
N GLY A 147 -24.29 8.79 22.65
CA GLY A 147 -25.37 8.27 21.78
C GLY A 147 -25.97 9.33 20.86
N ASP A 148 -25.43 10.54 20.84
CA ASP A 148 -25.95 11.69 20.08
C ASP A 148 -24.97 12.07 18.96
N LEU A 149 -25.40 11.80 17.73
CA LEU A 149 -24.62 12.11 16.52
C LEU A 149 -24.53 13.63 16.27
N VAL A 150 -25.53 14.40 16.69
CA VAL A 150 -25.54 15.86 16.52
C VAL A 150 -24.49 16.48 17.44
N LEU A 151 -24.44 16.05 18.69
CA LEU A 151 -23.43 16.49 19.64
C LEU A 151 -22.02 16.12 19.18
N ALA A 152 -21.84 14.89 18.66
CA ALA A 152 -20.56 14.45 18.09
C ALA A 152 -20.13 15.32 16.91
N ALA A 153 -21.08 15.68 16.03
CA ALA A 153 -20.82 16.56 14.88
C ALA A 153 -20.43 17.98 15.32
N ILE A 154 -21.10 18.52 16.34
CA ILE A 154 -20.79 19.85 16.89
C ILE A 154 -19.38 19.86 17.51
N VAL A 155 -19.04 18.85 18.30
CA VAL A 155 -17.72 18.74 18.95
C VAL A 155 -16.62 18.53 17.91
N GLY A 156 -16.80 17.58 16.99
CA GLY A 156 -15.81 17.29 15.95
C GLY A 156 -15.63 18.46 14.97
N GLY A 157 -16.74 19.06 14.52
CA GLY A 157 -16.73 20.22 13.65
C GLY A 157 -16.16 21.47 14.33
N GLY A 158 -16.52 21.71 15.60
CA GLY A 158 -15.99 22.81 16.40
C GLY A 158 -14.47 22.67 16.61
N ALA A 159 -13.98 21.48 16.89
CA ALA A 159 -12.55 21.20 16.99
C ALA A 159 -11.82 21.42 15.65
N GLY A 160 -12.42 20.98 14.54
CA GLY A 160 -11.89 21.23 13.19
C GLY A 160 -11.80 22.71 12.85
N LEU A 161 -12.87 23.47 13.09
CA LEU A 161 -12.89 24.92 12.88
C LEU A 161 -11.88 25.66 13.75
N SER A 162 -11.73 25.23 15.02
CA SER A 162 -10.74 25.82 15.93
C SER A 162 -9.32 25.58 15.44
N LEU A 163 -9.03 24.40 14.89
CA LEU A 163 -7.74 24.10 14.27
C LEU A 163 -7.48 24.95 13.03
N ILE A 164 -8.49 25.16 12.16
CA ILE A 164 -8.38 26.02 10.98
C ILE A 164 -8.08 27.47 11.41
N ALA A 165 -8.80 27.98 12.43
CA ALA A 165 -8.55 29.29 12.95
C ALA A 165 -7.13 29.42 13.53
N LEU A 166 -6.70 28.43 14.30
CA LEU A 166 -5.36 28.42 14.92
C LEU A 166 -4.25 28.43 13.87
N GLN A 167 -4.43 27.70 12.76
CA GLN A 167 -3.45 27.68 11.67
C GLN A 167 -3.28 29.04 10.98
N ARG A 168 -4.37 29.76 10.83
CA ARG A 168 -4.31 31.11 10.25
C ARG A 168 -3.47 32.07 11.10
N PHE A 169 -3.45 31.85 12.42
CA PHE A 169 -2.62 32.65 13.36
C PHE A 169 -1.17 32.17 13.41
N VAL A 170 -0.93 30.85 13.28
CA VAL A 170 0.41 30.26 13.47
C VAL A 170 1.17 30.06 12.15
N LYS A 171 0.56 30.35 10.99
CA LYS A 171 1.14 30.18 9.64
C LYS A 171 1.73 28.80 9.36
N VAL A 172 1.10 27.74 9.86
CA VAL A 172 1.55 26.36 9.67
C VAL A 172 0.52 25.61 8.85
N ASP A 173 0.86 25.29 7.62
CA ASP A 173 0.06 24.48 6.69
C ASP A 173 0.08 23.01 7.13
N ARG A 174 -0.82 22.60 8.04
CA ARG A 174 -0.84 21.24 8.62
C ARG A 174 -2.21 20.58 8.62
N LEU A 175 -3.22 21.14 7.94
CA LEU A 175 -4.55 20.54 7.90
C LEU A 175 -4.74 19.59 6.71
N GLY A 176 -5.20 18.37 7.03
CA GLY A 176 -5.69 17.42 6.04
C GLY A 176 -7.13 17.71 5.60
N GLY A 177 -7.54 17.05 4.54
CA GLY A 177 -8.82 17.26 3.87
C GLY A 177 -10.07 16.97 4.72
N PHE A 178 -9.95 16.22 5.83
CA PHE A 178 -11.10 15.86 6.69
C PHE A 178 -11.70 17.05 7.43
N ALA A 179 -10.90 18.04 7.83
CA ALA A 179 -11.40 19.25 8.47
C ALA A 179 -12.30 20.06 7.53
N VAL A 180 -11.98 20.07 6.23
CA VAL A 180 -12.80 20.70 5.19
C VAL A 180 -14.11 19.94 4.97
N PHE A 181 -14.05 18.59 4.98
CA PHE A 181 -15.22 17.74 4.77
C PHE A 181 -16.24 17.85 5.92
N GLY A 182 -15.77 17.86 7.18
CA GLY A 182 -16.61 18.04 8.37
C GLY A 182 -17.34 19.37 8.36
N THR A 183 -16.70 20.43 7.89
CA THR A 183 -17.29 21.78 7.78
C THR A 183 -18.40 21.82 6.72
N ILE A 184 -18.21 21.15 5.58
CA ILE A 184 -19.22 21.09 4.50
C ILE A 184 -20.47 20.32 4.94
N VAL A 185 -20.30 19.22 5.68
CA VAL A 185 -21.41 18.39 6.18
C VAL A 185 -22.23 19.18 7.21
N LEU A 186 -21.60 19.97 8.08
CA LEU A 186 -22.29 20.81 9.06
C LEU A 186 -23.13 21.94 8.40
N ILE A 187 -22.62 22.57 7.36
CA ILE A 187 -23.34 23.64 6.63
C ILE A 187 -24.56 23.08 5.88
N ARG A 188 -24.56 21.81 5.52
CA ARG A 188 -25.65 21.18 4.78
C ARG A 188 -26.75 20.56 5.66
N SER A 189 -26.52 20.42 6.96
CA SER A 189 -27.46 19.85 7.95
C SER A 189 -28.19 20.91 8.79
N THR A 190 -27.88 22.16 8.60
CA THR A 190 -28.64 23.34 9.09
C THR A 190 -29.48 23.93 7.99
#